data_0627041574266c8adac601c419f73bdd
#
_entry.id   0627041574266c8adac601c419f73bdd
#
_cell.length_a   1.000
_cell.length_b   1.000
_cell.length_c   1.000
_cell.angle_alpha   90.00
_cell.angle_beta   90.00
_cell.angle_gamma   90.00
#
_symmetry.space_group_name_H-M   'P 1'
#
loop_
_entity.id
_entity.type
_entity.pdbx_description
1 polymer ?
#
loop_
_entity_poly.entity_id
_entity_poly.type
_entity_poly.pdbx_seq_one_letter_code
_entity_poly.pdbx_strand_id
1 'polypeptide(L)'
;MLTFTGEALSYGRTTVLSDVDFTLRAGERVVLLGRSGAGKSTLLNAAYARLAGTFPDVALVPQEHGLVPQLSVFHNVYMGRLDAHGAGYNLANLIWPFPAERRAIDPVLETVGLDGFARRTVETLSGGQKQRTALARAIHRGGRVLIGDEPVSAVDERQAGVLIDELGRRFGTILLALHDVALARRIATRLVGIRAGRIFFDRATADVPDDDIHDLYRA
;
A
#
# COMPACT_ATOMS: atom_id res chain seq x y z
N MET A 1 4.07 6.81 -16.81
CA MET A 1 3.53 7.27 -15.53
C MET A 1 4.68 7.61 -14.57
N LEU A 2 5.58 6.68 -14.27
CA LEU A 2 6.76 6.89 -13.43
C LEU A 2 7.95 6.17 -14.05
N THR A 3 9.16 6.79 -14.05
CA THR A 3 10.39 6.16 -14.52
C THR A 3 11.57 6.58 -13.62
N PHE A 4 12.40 5.64 -13.26
CA PHE A 4 13.75 5.80 -12.73
C PHE A 4 14.73 5.26 -13.78
N THR A 5 15.83 5.94 -14.03
CA THR A 5 16.83 5.55 -15.04
C THR A 5 18.23 5.70 -14.43
N GLY A 6 18.88 4.58 -14.09
CA GLY A 6 20.21 4.53 -13.49
C GLY A 6 20.31 5.28 -12.15
N GLU A 7 19.18 5.41 -11.41
CA GLU A 7 19.13 6.26 -10.22
C GLU A 7 19.59 5.50 -8.96
N ALA A 8 20.22 6.23 -8.04
CA ALA A 8 20.48 5.77 -6.68
C ALA A 8 19.36 6.26 -5.75
N LEU A 9 18.72 5.34 -5.01
CA LEU A 9 17.68 5.67 -4.05
C LEU A 9 18.21 5.49 -2.63
N SER A 10 17.97 6.52 -1.79
CA SER A 10 18.53 6.59 -0.45
C SER A 10 17.44 6.65 0.62
N TYR A 11 17.75 6.13 1.79
CA TYR A 11 16.99 6.35 3.02
C TYR A 11 17.85 7.19 3.97
N GLY A 12 17.44 8.40 4.25
CA GLY A 12 18.27 9.38 4.94
C GLY A 12 19.56 9.67 4.14
N ARG A 13 20.73 9.39 4.75
CA ARG A 13 22.04 9.58 4.12
C ARG A 13 22.63 8.31 3.50
N THR A 14 21.94 7.18 3.61
CA THR A 14 22.44 5.89 3.16
C THR A 14 21.82 5.52 1.82
N THR A 15 22.62 5.26 0.80
CA THR A 15 22.15 4.67 -0.45
C THR A 15 21.74 3.22 -0.19
N VAL A 16 20.49 2.92 -0.48
CA VAL A 16 19.88 1.59 -0.27
C VAL A 16 19.74 0.83 -1.58
N LEU A 17 19.39 1.54 -2.64
CA LEU A 17 19.33 0.98 -4.00
C LEU A 17 20.24 1.78 -4.92
N SER A 18 20.97 1.09 -5.76
CA SER A 18 21.87 1.69 -6.77
C SER A 18 21.51 1.17 -8.16
N ASP A 19 21.70 2.04 -9.14
CA ASP A 19 21.49 1.71 -10.55
C ASP A 19 20.07 1.17 -10.82
N VAL A 20 19.08 1.96 -10.39
CA VAL A 20 17.66 1.58 -10.50
C VAL A 20 17.13 1.98 -11.86
N ASP A 21 16.87 0.99 -12.70
CA ASP A 21 16.06 1.12 -13.91
C ASP A 21 14.68 0.51 -13.63
N PHE A 22 13.69 1.37 -13.44
CA PHE A 22 12.33 0.93 -13.12
C PHE A 22 11.29 1.86 -13.72
N THR A 23 10.27 1.29 -14.33
CA THR A 23 9.13 2.03 -14.88
C THR A 23 7.82 1.45 -14.35
N LEU A 24 6.90 2.30 -13.93
CA LEU A 24 5.51 1.93 -13.63
C LEU A 24 4.59 2.57 -14.67
N ARG A 25 3.88 1.75 -15.44
CA ARG A 25 2.92 2.20 -16.46
C ARG A 25 1.49 2.22 -15.91
N ALA A 26 0.63 3.00 -16.52
CA ALA A 26 -0.79 2.98 -16.18
C ALA A 26 -1.40 1.60 -16.52
N GLY A 27 -2.20 1.07 -15.61
CA GLY A 27 -2.81 -0.26 -15.75
C GLY A 27 -1.93 -1.43 -15.31
N GLU A 28 -0.65 -1.21 -14.97
CA GLU A 28 0.22 -2.26 -14.44
C GLU A 28 -0.05 -2.53 -12.95
N ARG A 29 0.03 -3.80 -12.59
CA ARG A 29 0.07 -4.26 -11.20
C ARG A 29 1.43 -4.89 -10.95
N VAL A 30 2.31 -4.11 -10.33
CA VAL A 30 3.69 -4.50 -10.05
C VAL A 30 3.82 -4.90 -8.59
N VAL A 31 4.44 -6.04 -8.33
CA VAL A 31 4.77 -6.48 -6.98
C VAL A 31 6.29 -6.62 -6.83
N LEU A 32 6.80 -5.98 -5.79
CA LEU A 32 8.19 -6.05 -5.37
C LEU A 32 8.38 -7.24 -4.43
N LEU A 33 9.33 -8.11 -4.76
CA LEU A 33 9.74 -9.26 -3.97
C LEU A 33 11.18 -9.09 -3.48
N GLY A 34 11.53 -9.75 -2.40
CA GLY A 34 12.88 -9.75 -1.85
C GLY A 34 12.91 -9.80 -0.33
N ARG A 35 14.08 -10.08 0.24
CA ARG A 35 14.27 -10.18 1.69
C ARG A 35 13.99 -8.86 2.40
N SER A 36 13.77 -8.93 3.73
CA SER A 36 13.73 -7.71 4.56
C SER A 36 15.03 -6.92 4.39
N GLY A 37 14.93 -5.59 4.29
CA GLY A 37 16.09 -4.72 4.07
C GLY A 37 16.62 -4.67 2.63
N ALA A 38 16.05 -5.39 1.67
CA ALA A 38 16.52 -5.38 0.27
C ALA A 38 16.33 -4.04 -0.46
N GLY A 39 15.48 -3.13 0.08
CA GLY A 39 15.21 -1.81 -0.52
C GLY A 39 13.80 -1.62 -1.06
N LYS A 40 12.88 -2.58 -0.87
CA LYS A 40 11.49 -2.50 -1.35
C LYS A 40 10.80 -1.22 -0.89
N SER A 41 10.79 -0.94 0.41
CA SER A 41 10.18 0.26 1.01
C SER A 41 10.82 1.55 0.49
N THR A 42 12.12 1.54 0.21
CA THR A 42 12.82 2.70 -0.37
C THR A 42 12.32 3.00 -1.78
N LEU A 43 12.14 1.97 -2.62
CA LEU A 43 11.57 2.13 -3.96
C LEU A 43 10.10 2.58 -3.90
N LEU A 44 9.28 1.99 -3.00
CA LEU A 44 7.89 2.41 -2.80
C LEU A 44 7.78 3.88 -2.39
N ASN A 45 8.59 4.32 -1.43
CA ASN A 45 8.58 5.70 -0.95
C ASN A 45 9.04 6.69 -2.04
N ALA A 46 10.09 6.35 -2.80
CA ALA A 46 10.54 7.16 -3.93
C ALA A 46 9.47 7.24 -5.03
N ALA A 47 8.80 6.14 -5.33
CA ALA A 47 7.70 6.09 -6.29
C ALA A 47 6.51 6.94 -5.82
N TYR A 48 6.13 6.84 -4.54
CA TYR A 48 5.07 7.65 -3.96
C TYR A 48 5.39 9.14 -4.02
N ALA A 49 6.57 9.55 -3.58
CA ALA A 49 6.98 10.95 -3.60
C ALA A 49 6.90 11.57 -5.01
N ARG A 50 7.32 10.80 -6.03
CA ARG A 50 7.30 11.26 -7.43
C ARG A 50 5.88 11.30 -8.01
N LEU A 51 5.04 10.32 -7.69
CA LEU A 51 3.66 10.25 -8.18
C LEU A 51 2.75 11.24 -7.47
N ALA A 52 2.85 11.41 -6.15
CA ALA A 52 2.04 12.35 -5.37
C ALA A 52 2.22 13.80 -5.81
N GLY A 53 3.40 14.16 -6.32
CA GLY A 53 3.65 15.48 -6.92
C GLY A 53 2.94 15.71 -8.25
N THR A 54 2.50 14.65 -8.94
CA THR A 54 1.87 14.72 -10.27
C THR A 54 0.39 14.33 -10.25
N PHE A 55 0.02 13.42 -9.37
CA PHE A 55 -1.34 12.86 -9.27
C PHE A 55 -1.87 13.04 -7.85
N PRO A 56 -2.98 13.77 -7.66
CA PRO A 56 -3.54 14.00 -6.33
C PRO A 56 -4.14 12.73 -5.70
N ASP A 57 -4.46 11.71 -6.50
CA ASP A 57 -5.26 10.55 -6.10
C ASP A 57 -4.42 9.28 -5.92
N VAL A 58 -3.20 9.39 -5.41
CA VAL A 58 -2.39 8.22 -5.04
C VAL A 58 -2.78 7.75 -3.65
N ALA A 59 -3.29 6.53 -3.54
CA ALA A 59 -3.54 5.87 -2.25
C ALA A 59 -2.25 5.23 -1.74
N LEU A 60 -1.97 5.38 -0.44
CA LEU A 60 -0.77 4.85 0.20
C LEU A 60 -1.12 4.00 1.42
N VAL A 61 -0.55 2.80 1.49
CA VAL A 61 -0.46 1.98 2.71
C VAL A 61 1.00 1.94 3.15
N PRO A 62 1.42 2.80 4.08
CA PRO A 62 2.81 2.83 4.54
C PRO A 62 3.08 1.73 5.55
N GLN A 63 4.33 1.29 5.66
CA GLN A 63 4.79 0.30 6.63
C GLN A 63 4.49 0.71 8.09
N GLU A 64 4.73 1.96 8.45
CA GLU A 64 4.44 2.52 9.79
C GLU A 64 3.02 3.09 9.89
N HIS A 65 2.04 2.51 9.25
CA HIS A 65 0.60 2.83 9.25
C HIS A 65 0.23 4.32 9.18
N GLY A 66 1.00 5.24 9.75
CA GLY A 66 0.76 6.69 9.78
C GLY A 66 -0.63 7.07 10.34
N LEU A 67 -1.09 6.36 11.36
CA LEU A 67 -2.36 6.58 12.02
C LEU A 67 -2.19 7.55 13.19
N VAL A 68 -3.24 8.30 13.49
CA VAL A 68 -3.33 9.16 14.67
C VAL A 68 -3.90 8.34 15.83
N PRO A 69 -3.08 7.97 16.85
CA PRO A 69 -3.48 7.01 17.89
C PRO A 69 -4.70 7.45 18.70
N GLN A 70 -4.83 8.75 18.96
CA GLN A 70 -5.88 9.36 19.79
C GLN A 70 -7.23 9.45 19.07
N LEU A 71 -7.24 9.33 17.75
CA LEU A 71 -8.46 9.37 16.96
C LEU A 71 -9.06 7.98 16.79
N SER A 72 -10.38 7.93 16.55
CA SER A 72 -11.06 6.68 16.26
C SER A 72 -10.66 6.11 14.90
N VAL A 73 -10.97 4.82 14.70
CA VAL A 73 -10.84 4.13 13.40
C VAL A 73 -11.56 4.92 12.30
N PHE A 74 -12.81 5.35 12.56
CA PHE A 74 -13.58 6.16 11.61
C PHE A 74 -12.80 7.40 11.16
N HIS A 75 -12.28 8.18 12.10
CA HIS A 75 -11.56 9.42 11.78
C HIS A 75 -10.26 9.15 11.02
N ASN A 76 -9.53 8.09 11.39
CA ASN A 76 -8.33 7.70 10.68
C ASN A 76 -8.62 7.27 9.23
N VAL A 77 -9.73 6.58 8.99
CA VAL A 77 -10.15 6.21 7.63
C VAL A 77 -10.64 7.44 6.87
N TYR A 78 -11.43 8.30 7.50
CA TYR A 78 -11.91 9.56 6.93
C TYR A 78 -10.76 10.48 6.46
N MET A 79 -9.63 10.48 7.19
CA MET A 79 -8.44 11.26 6.79
C MET A 79 -7.92 10.93 5.40
N GLY A 80 -8.28 9.80 4.82
CA GLY A 80 -7.96 9.46 3.42
C GLY A 80 -8.51 10.47 2.41
N ARG A 81 -9.57 11.22 2.76
CA ARG A 81 -10.25 12.17 1.85
C ARG A 81 -10.43 13.57 2.45
N LEU A 82 -9.53 14.00 3.34
CA LEU A 82 -9.60 15.35 3.93
C LEU A 82 -9.57 16.46 2.88
N ASP A 83 -8.88 16.25 1.77
CA ASP A 83 -8.77 17.18 0.64
C ASP A 83 -10.06 17.28 -0.20
N ALA A 84 -11.00 16.35 -0.03
CA ALA A 84 -12.30 16.41 -0.72
C ALA A 84 -13.25 17.45 -0.11
N HIS A 85 -12.97 17.94 1.09
CA HIS A 85 -13.84 18.85 1.82
C HIS A 85 -13.07 20.03 2.41
N GLY A 86 -13.77 21.16 2.61
CA GLY A 86 -13.19 22.34 3.25
C GLY A 86 -12.97 22.14 4.77
N ALA A 87 -12.10 22.97 5.35
CA ALA A 87 -11.70 22.88 6.76
C ALA A 87 -12.89 22.91 7.75
N GLY A 88 -13.89 23.73 7.49
CA GLY A 88 -15.10 23.81 8.35
C GLY A 88 -15.88 22.49 8.37
N TYR A 89 -16.06 21.84 7.23
CA TYR A 89 -16.69 20.53 7.14
C TYR A 89 -15.88 19.46 7.88
N ASN A 90 -14.57 19.44 7.65
CA ASN A 90 -13.66 18.49 8.31
C ASN A 90 -13.68 18.63 9.83
N LEU A 91 -13.66 19.88 10.34
CA LEU A 91 -13.73 20.14 11.77
C LEU A 91 -15.08 19.72 12.38
N ALA A 92 -16.18 20.01 11.71
CA ALA A 92 -17.51 19.58 12.15
C ALA A 92 -17.63 18.05 12.15
N ASN A 93 -17.10 17.36 11.12
CA ASN A 93 -17.10 15.90 11.04
C ASN A 93 -16.20 15.24 12.10
N LEU A 94 -15.15 15.93 12.56
CA LEU A 94 -14.30 15.45 13.66
C LEU A 94 -15.09 15.40 14.98
N ILE A 95 -15.95 16.39 15.24
CA ILE A 95 -16.77 16.47 16.46
C ILE A 95 -18.01 15.57 16.32
N TRP A 96 -18.64 15.63 15.17
CA TRP A 96 -19.89 14.91 14.89
C TRP A 96 -19.81 14.20 13.52
N PRO A 97 -19.43 12.92 13.50
CA PRO A 97 -19.32 12.15 12.25
C PRO A 97 -20.61 12.17 11.44
N PHE A 98 -20.55 12.75 10.25
CA PHE A 98 -21.73 12.91 9.41
C PHE A 98 -22.25 11.57 8.88
N PRO A 99 -23.58 11.40 8.75
CA PRO A 99 -24.17 10.15 8.23
C PRO A 99 -23.69 9.79 6.83
N ALA A 100 -23.38 10.78 5.98
CA ALA A 100 -22.86 10.55 4.64
C ALA A 100 -21.48 9.85 4.70
N GLU A 101 -20.58 10.36 5.55
CA GLU A 101 -19.23 9.80 5.71
C GLU A 101 -19.27 8.41 6.35
N ARG A 102 -20.17 8.18 7.31
CA ARG A 102 -20.38 6.85 7.88
C ARG A 102 -20.83 5.84 6.80
N ARG A 103 -21.83 6.20 5.98
CA ARG A 103 -22.29 5.33 4.88
C ARG A 103 -21.19 5.01 3.87
N ALA A 104 -20.22 5.90 3.70
CA ALA A 104 -19.07 5.66 2.82
C ALA A 104 -17.99 4.79 3.47
N ILE A 105 -17.79 4.90 4.79
CA ILE A 105 -16.70 4.25 5.52
C ILE A 105 -17.11 2.88 6.05
N ASP A 106 -18.34 2.71 6.54
CA ASP A 106 -18.78 1.44 7.15
C ASP A 106 -18.57 0.22 6.22
N PRO A 107 -18.93 0.26 4.91
CA PRO A 107 -18.67 -0.86 4.00
C PRO A 107 -17.16 -1.13 3.78
N VAL A 108 -16.33 -0.09 3.89
CA VAL A 108 -14.87 -0.26 3.79
C VAL A 108 -14.33 -0.98 5.03
N LEU A 109 -14.84 -0.63 6.23
CA LEU A 109 -14.48 -1.32 7.46
C LEU A 109 -14.92 -2.79 7.44
N GLU A 110 -16.11 -3.09 6.92
CA GLU A 110 -16.57 -4.47 6.68
C GLU A 110 -15.60 -5.22 5.78
N THR A 111 -15.20 -4.62 4.65
CA THR A 111 -14.27 -5.23 3.69
C THR A 111 -12.95 -5.65 4.35
N VAL A 112 -12.43 -4.85 5.29
CA VAL A 112 -11.17 -5.15 5.97
C VAL A 112 -11.35 -5.91 7.29
N GLY A 113 -12.57 -6.37 7.62
CA GLY A 113 -12.88 -7.10 8.85
C GLY A 113 -12.70 -6.27 10.12
N LEU A 114 -13.15 -5.02 10.08
CA LEU A 114 -13.20 -4.09 11.21
C LEU A 114 -14.63 -3.64 11.54
N ASP A 115 -15.62 -4.54 11.32
CA ASP A 115 -17.00 -4.30 11.70
C ASP A 115 -17.12 -3.93 13.18
N GLY A 116 -17.89 -2.91 13.48
CA GLY A 116 -18.11 -2.43 14.85
C GLY A 116 -16.91 -1.69 15.47
N PHE A 117 -15.79 -1.53 14.77
CA PHE A 117 -14.61 -0.85 15.28
C PHE A 117 -14.59 0.66 15.04
N ALA A 118 -15.53 1.21 14.25
CA ALA A 118 -15.54 2.60 13.83
C ALA A 118 -15.29 3.62 14.97
N ARG A 119 -15.82 3.35 16.15
CA ARG A 119 -15.69 4.23 17.33
C ARG A 119 -14.50 3.95 18.23
N ARG A 120 -13.77 2.84 18.01
CA ARG A 120 -12.60 2.50 18.83
C ARG A 120 -11.43 3.42 18.52
N THR A 121 -10.72 3.84 19.55
CA THR A 121 -9.50 4.62 19.43
C THR A 121 -8.37 3.74 18.91
N VAL A 122 -7.59 4.25 17.95
CA VAL A 122 -6.53 3.47 17.28
C VAL A 122 -5.45 2.98 18.26
N GLU A 123 -5.16 3.72 19.33
CA GLU A 123 -4.19 3.28 20.36
C GLU A 123 -4.56 1.95 21.01
N THR A 124 -5.87 1.63 21.12
CA THR A 124 -6.39 0.40 21.74
C THR A 124 -6.37 -0.81 20.81
N LEU A 125 -6.01 -0.63 19.55
CA LEU A 125 -6.02 -1.66 18.52
C LEU A 125 -4.75 -2.52 18.56
N SER A 126 -4.89 -3.80 18.21
CA SER A 126 -3.75 -4.67 17.91
C SER A 126 -3.00 -4.18 16.65
N GLY A 127 -1.75 -4.64 16.45
CA GLY A 127 -0.95 -4.31 15.27
C GLY A 127 -1.69 -4.61 13.95
N GLY A 128 -2.31 -5.81 13.86
CA GLY A 128 -3.09 -6.18 12.68
C GLY A 128 -4.34 -5.33 12.46
N GLN A 129 -5.01 -4.89 13.53
CA GLN A 129 -6.15 -3.97 13.42
C GLN A 129 -5.70 -2.59 12.96
N LYS A 130 -4.54 -2.11 13.41
CA LYS A 130 -3.93 -0.87 12.93
C LYS A 130 -3.60 -0.95 11.44
N GLN A 131 -2.98 -2.02 11.01
CA GLN A 131 -2.68 -2.24 9.59
C GLN A 131 -3.94 -2.25 8.73
N ARG A 132 -4.99 -2.96 9.14
CA ARG A 132 -6.29 -2.98 8.45
C ARG A 132 -6.96 -1.60 8.45
N THR A 133 -6.78 -0.79 9.49
CA THR A 133 -7.24 0.61 9.51
C THR A 133 -6.50 1.46 8.47
N ALA A 134 -5.19 1.30 8.33
CA ALA A 134 -4.41 1.99 7.30
C ALA A 134 -4.82 1.55 5.88
N LEU A 135 -5.08 0.25 5.70
CA LEU A 135 -5.61 -0.28 4.44
C LEU A 135 -7.00 0.30 4.13
N ALA A 136 -7.91 0.35 5.13
CA ALA A 136 -9.22 0.97 5.00
C ALA A 136 -9.12 2.45 4.59
N ARG A 137 -8.17 3.20 5.17
CA ARG A 137 -7.90 4.59 4.78
C ARG A 137 -7.50 4.69 3.31
N ALA A 138 -6.63 3.81 2.83
CA ALA A 138 -6.20 3.80 1.43
C ALA A 138 -7.36 3.43 0.49
N ILE A 139 -8.19 2.45 0.86
CA ILE A 139 -9.38 2.07 0.10
C ILE A 139 -10.39 3.22 0.07
N HIS A 140 -10.62 3.90 1.20
CA HIS A 140 -11.53 5.07 1.29
C HIS A 140 -10.99 6.27 0.49
N ARG A 141 -9.66 6.48 0.48
CA ARG A 141 -9.04 7.46 -0.43
C ARG A 141 -9.45 7.19 -1.86
N GLY A 142 -9.40 5.94 -2.28
CA GLY A 142 -9.63 5.58 -3.66
C GLY A 142 -8.54 6.13 -4.59
N GLY A 143 -8.94 6.46 -5.84
CA GLY A 143 -8.01 6.92 -6.86
C GLY A 143 -7.59 5.82 -7.82
N ARG A 144 -6.69 6.15 -8.75
CA ARG A 144 -6.27 5.22 -9.80
C ARG A 144 -5.02 4.42 -9.46
N VAL A 145 -4.24 4.89 -8.50
CA VAL A 145 -2.94 4.31 -8.12
C VAL A 145 -2.93 3.94 -6.66
N LEU A 146 -2.52 2.71 -6.36
CA LEU A 146 -2.23 2.24 -5.01
C LEU A 146 -0.74 1.95 -4.88
N ILE A 147 -0.12 2.48 -3.83
CA ILE A 147 1.21 2.07 -3.39
C ILE A 147 1.07 1.49 -1.98
N GLY A 148 1.65 0.31 -1.73
CA GLY A 148 1.52 -0.33 -0.42
C GLY A 148 2.71 -1.18 -0.04
N ASP A 149 3.12 -1.05 1.23
CA ASP A 149 4.14 -1.88 1.85
C ASP A 149 3.47 -2.89 2.76
N GLU A 150 3.43 -4.14 2.33
CA GLU A 150 2.84 -5.29 3.02
C GLU A 150 1.37 -5.07 3.49
N PRO A 151 0.47 -4.61 2.64
CA PRO A 151 -0.86 -4.15 3.05
C PRO A 151 -1.73 -5.23 3.69
N VAL A 152 -1.40 -6.52 3.49
CA VAL A 152 -2.20 -7.68 3.94
C VAL A 152 -1.41 -8.65 4.83
N SER A 153 -0.24 -8.27 5.37
CA SER A 153 0.61 -9.18 6.16
C SER A 153 0.02 -9.56 7.53
N ALA A 154 -0.95 -8.81 8.03
CA ALA A 154 -1.53 -9.02 9.37
C ALA A 154 -2.93 -9.68 9.35
N VAL A 155 -3.27 -10.39 8.31
CA VAL A 155 -4.49 -11.17 8.18
C VAL A 155 -4.16 -12.62 7.81
N ASP A 156 -5.10 -13.55 8.07
CA ASP A 156 -4.94 -14.92 7.61
C ASP A 156 -4.92 -15.01 6.08
N GLU A 157 -4.38 -16.11 5.56
CA GLU A 157 -4.17 -16.34 4.13
C GLU A 157 -5.47 -16.18 3.30
N ARG A 158 -6.60 -16.69 3.83
CA ARG A 158 -7.89 -16.60 3.14
C ARG A 158 -8.35 -15.14 3.02
N GLN A 159 -8.27 -14.40 4.11
CA GLN A 159 -8.65 -12.98 4.14
C GLN A 159 -7.68 -12.14 3.29
N ALA A 160 -6.38 -12.45 3.33
CA ALA A 160 -5.37 -11.80 2.49
C ALA A 160 -5.71 -11.93 0.99
N GLY A 161 -6.10 -13.14 0.54
CA GLY A 161 -6.53 -13.37 -0.83
C GLY A 161 -7.76 -12.53 -1.23
N VAL A 162 -8.76 -12.43 -0.36
CA VAL A 162 -9.95 -11.60 -0.60
C VAL A 162 -9.59 -10.12 -0.71
N LEU A 163 -8.73 -9.63 0.20
CA LEU A 163 -8.30 -8.23 0.19
C LEU A 163 -7.45 -7.89 -1.05
N ILE A 164 -6.56 -8.79 -1.46
CA ILE A 164 -5.74 -8.62 -2.67
C ILE A 164 -6.62 -8.53 -3.92
N ASP A 165 -7.64 -9.39 -4.04
CA ASP A 165 -8.58 -9.31 -5.16
C ASP A 165 -9.37 -8.00 -5.16
N GLU A 166 -9.79 -7.54 -3.97
CA GLU A 166 -10.49 -6.27 -3.83
C GLU A 166 -9.62 -5.08 -4.24
N LEU A 167 -8.34 -5.08 -3.85
CA LEU A 167 -7.39 -4.06 -4.29
C LEU A 167 -7.21 -4.09 -5.82
N GLY A 168 -7.10 -5.28 -6.42
CA GLY A 168 -7.00 -5.46 -7.87
C GLY A 168 -8.24 -4.99 -8.65
N ARG A 169 -9.43 -5.01 -8.01
CA ARG A 169 -10.67 -4.49 -8.61
C ARG A 169 -10.81 -2.97 -8.49
N ARG A 170 -10.34 -2.40 -7.37
CA ARG A 170 -10.51 -0.97 -7.07
C ARG A 170 -9.47 -0.07 -7.74
N PHE A 171 -8.25 -0.55 -7.87
CA PHE A 171 -7.14 0.25 -8.36
C PHE A 171 -6.64 -0.24 -9.72
N GLY A 172 -6.60 0.66 -10.69
CA GLY A 172 -6.14 0.35 -12.05
C GLY A 172 -4.62 0.14 -12.12
N THR A 173 -3.86 0.85 -11.30
CA THR A 173 -2.39 0.76 -11.22
C THR A 173 -1.98 0.47 -9.79
N ILE A 174 -1.12 -0.52 -9.59
CA ILE A 174 -0.73 -0.99 -8.26
C ILE A 174 0.78 -1.18 -8.20
N LEU A 175 1.40 -0.72 -7.12
CA LEU A 175 2.78 -1.02 -6.77
C LEU A 175 2.83 -1.47 -5.30
N LEU A 176 3.06 -2.75 -5.05
CA LEU A 176 3.09 -3.32 -3.71
C LEU A 176 4.43 -3.97 -3.41
N ALA A 177 4.84 -4.00 -2.14
CA ALA A 177 5.77 -4.98 -1.63
C ALA A 177 4.98 -6.08 -0.92
N LEU A 178 5.27 -7.34 -1.22
CA LEU A 178 4.70 -8.51 -0.57
C LEU A 178 5.81 -9.50 -0.22
N HIS A 179 5.61 -10.27 0.85
CA HIS A 179 6.48 -11.40 1.18
C HIS A 179 5.91 -12.72 0.64
N ASP A 180 4.61 -12.82 0.54
CA ASP A 180 3.92 -14.00 0.03
C ASP A 180 3.95 -14.02 -1.50
N VAL A 181 4.67 -14.99 -2.06
CA VAL A 181 4.82 -15.17 -3.51
C VAL A 181 3.51 -15.59 -4.17
N ALA A 182 2.67 -16.38 -3.49
CA ALA A 182 1.40 -16.82 -4.03
C ALA A 182 0.43 -15.64 -4.19
N LEU A 183 0.35 -14.77 -3.16
CA LEU A 183 -0.42 -13.53 -3.25
C LEU A 183 0.16 -12.56 -4.29
N ALA A 184 1.50 -12.50 -4.40
CA ALA A 184 2.16 -11.68 -5.42
C ALA A 184 1.76 -12.13 -6.82
N ARG A 185 1.86 -13.43 -7.12
CA ARG A 185 1.46 -14.01 -8.41
C ARG A 185 -0.03 -13.82 -8.72
N ARG A 186 -0.87 -13.80 -7.69
CA ARG A 186 -2.33 -13.63 -7.84
C ARG A 186 -2.72 -12.24 -8.33
N ILE A 187 -2.06 -11.18 -7.86
CA ILE A 187 -2.42 -9.79 -8.20
C ILE A 187 -1.56 -9.21 -9.32
N ALA A 188 -0.27 -9.59 -9.39
CA ALA A 188 0.70 -8.92 -10.24
C ALA A 188 0.53 -9.29 -11.71
N THR A 189 0.66 -8.29 -12.57
CA THR A 189 0.96 -8.48 -14.00
C THR A 189 2.47 -8.59 -14.23
N ARG A 190 3.28 -8.04 -13.30
CA ARG A 190 4.73 -7.98 -13.37
C ARG A 190 5.35 -8.10 -11.98
N LEU A 191 6.38 -8.92 -11.85
CA LEU A 191 7.15 -9.12 -10.64
C LEU A 191 8.54 -8.50 -10.77
N VAL A 192 8.97 -7.82 -9.71
CA VAL A 192 10.30 -7.21 -9.61
C VAL A 192 10.99 -7.76 -8.38
N GLY A 193 12.06 -8.52 -8.58
CA GLY A 193 12.90 -9.04 -7.51
C GLY A 193 13.99 -8.04 -7.14
N ILE A 194 14.11 -7.73 -5.85
CA ILE A 194 15.17 -6.85 -5.32
C ILE A 194 16.08 -7.66 -4.40
N ARG A 195 17.40 -7.65 -4.71
CA ARG A 195 18.42 -8.34 -3.92
C ARG A 195 19.68 -7.48 -3.82
N ALA A 196 20.25 -7.41 -2.63
CA ALA A 196 21.50 -6.69 -2.34
C ALA A 196 21.54 -5.25 -2.89
N GLY A 197 20.43 -4.50 -2.75
CA GLY A 197 20.34 -3.11 -3.19
C GLY A 197 20.26 -2.89 -4.70
N ARG A 198 19.88 -3.91 -5.47
CA ARG A 198 19.70 -3.85 -6.94
C ARG A 198 18.46 -4.59 -7.38
N ILE A 199 17.93 -4.24 -8.55
CA ILE A 199 16.90 -5.02 -9.23
C ILE A 199 17.58 -6.30 -9.74
N PHE A 200 17.15 -7.45 -9.25
CA PHE A 200 17.66 -8.77 -9.61
C PHE A 200 16.95 -9.33 -10.85
N PHE A 201 15.64 -9.16 -10.91
CA PHE A 201 14.84 -9.39 -12.10
C PHE A 201 13.66 -8.41 -12.17
N ASP A 202 13.16 -8.20 -13.40
CA ASP A 202 11.99 -7.40 -13.70
C ASP A 202 11.30 -8.01 -14.92
N ARG A 203 10.19 -8.79 -14.70
CA ARG A 203 9.55 -9.61 -15.74
C ARG A 203 8.03 -9.69 -15.55
N ALA A 204 7.32 -10.01 -16.63
CA ALA A 204 5.93 -10.41 -16.56
C ALA A 204 5.77 -11.60 -15.60
N THR A 205 4.68 -11.61 -14.81
CA THR A 205 4.47 -12.63 -13.77
C THR A 205 4.52 -14.07 -14.32
N ALA A 206 4.02 -14.28 -15.54
CA ALA A 206 4.03 -15.59 -16.19
C ALA A 206 5.46 -16.07 -16.57
N ASP A 207 6.40 -15.14 -16.73
CA ASP A 207 7.75 -15.40 -17.21
C ASP A 207 8.78 -15.53 -16.07
N VAL A 208 8.34 -15.46 -14.80
CA VAL A 208 9.22 -15.62 -13.64
C VAL A 208 9.24 -17.07 -13.19
N PRO A 209 10.35 -17.81 -13.39
CA PRO A 209 10.50 -19.18 -12.93
C PRO A 209 10.60 -19.25 -11.41
N ASP A 210 10.25 -20.39 -10.82
CA ASP A 210 10.37 -20.61 -9.38
C ASP A 210 11.83 -20.59 -8.91
N ASP A 211 12.78 -20.99 -9.78
CA ASP A 211 14.21 -20.91 -9.49
C ASP A 211 14.69 -19.47 -9.25
N ASP A 212 14.22 -18.50 -10.05
CA ASP A 212 14.55 -17.09 -9.86
C ASP A 212 14.01 -16.57 -8.51
N ILE A 213 12.80 -17.01 -8.12
CA ILE A 213 12.23 -16.70 -6.80
C ILE A 213 13.09 -17.35 -5.69
N HIS A 214 13.47 -18.62 -5.86
CA HIS A 214 14.31 -19.31 -4.90
C HIS A 214 15.67 -18.61 -4.74
N ASP A 215 16.31 -18.22 -5.84
CA ASP A 215 17.58 -17.50 -5.83
C ASP A 215 17.47 -16.09 -5.22
N LEU A 216 16.34 -15.42 -5.40
CA LEU A 216 16.06 -14.11 -4.77
C LEU A 216 16.14 -14.19 -3.23
N TYR A 217 15.72 -15.32 -2.64
CA TYR A 217 15.69 -15.53 -1.18
C TYR A 217 16.89 -16.31 -0.64
N ARG A 218 17.78 -16.82 -1.49
CA ARG A 218 19.05 -17.40 -1.04
C ARG A 218 19.92 -16.36 -0.35
N ALA A 219 20.64 -16.81 0.68
CA ALA A 219 21.57 -16.00 1.46
C ALA A 219 22.81 -15.63 0.67
#